data_b6f28f252589e65e8ed8ec4a74a9991b
#
_entry.id   b6f28f252589e65e8ed8ec4a74a9991b
#
_cell.length_a   1.000
_cell.length_b   1.000
_cell.length_c   1.000
_cell.angle_alpha   90.00
_cell.angle_beta   90.00
_cell.angle_gamma   90.00
#
_symmetry.space_group_name_H-M   'P 1'
#
loop_
_entity.id
_entity.type
_entity.pdbx_description
1 polymer ?
#
loop_
_entity_poly.entity_id
_entity_poly.type
_entity_poly.pdbx_seq_one_letter_code
_entity_poly.pdbx_strand_id
1 'polypeptide(L)'
;MHETVALQSFLQKEITEGSWRKEINSLFGMVNLSWKDLLYADVTLRRDQSSTLPVNNNVYFYPSVGGSFLFSELIKPNPILSFGKLRASWAQVGSDADPFMLDLNYIMTAKTFGNYSTGYISTGTIPNKDLKPSKTNSFEIGVDLKFLNNRIGLDFTYYKQNSNNQIMNVATSVTSGYGTKLINAGEIENSGVEIALNT
;
A
#
# COMPACT_ATOMS: atom_id res chain seq x y z
N MET A 1 18.50 -52.93 14.12
CA MET A 1 18.44 -52.28 12.79
C MET A 1 17.51 -51.03 12.74
N HIS A 2 17.08 -50.51 13.89
CA HIS A 2 16.19 -49.32 13.94
C HIS A 2 16.88 -48.01 14.34
N GLU A 3 18.09 -48.03 14.86
CA GLU A 3 18.78 -46.81 15.33
C GLU A 3 19.52 -46.02 14.25
N THR A 4 19.91 -46.71 13.14
CA THR A 4 20.66 -46.05 12.03
C THR A 4 19.79 -45.11 11.18
N VAL A 5 18.47 -45.36 11.11
CA VAL A 5 17.54 -44.52 10.31
C VAL A 5 17.24 -43.19 11.01
N ALA A 6 17.20 -43.18 12.35
CA ALA A 6 16.95 -41.97 13.11
C ALA A 6 18.13 -40.99 13.09
N LEU A 7 19.35 -41.50 13.10
CA LEU A 7 20.58 -40.68 13.01
C LEU A 7 20.76 -40.01 11.63
N GLN A 8 20.40 -40.69 10.54
CA GLN A 8 20.47 -40.13 9.19
C GLN A 8 19.48 -39.00 8.97
N SER A 9 18.30 -39.02 9.58
CA SER A 9 17.34 -37.92 9.48
C SER A 9 17.74 -36.66 10.27
N PHE A 10 18.58 -36.81 11.28
CA PHE A 10 19.13 -35.68 12.04
C PHE A 10 20.33 -35.00 11.34
N LEU A 11 21.06 -35.71 10.49
CA LEU A 11 22.24 -35.23 9.78
C LEU A 11 21.90 -34.47 8.47
N GLN A 12 20.63 -34.48 8.04
CA GLN A 12 20.17 -33.75 6.83
C GLN A 12 19.33 -32.52 7.13
N LYS A 13 19.53 -31.89 8.28
CA LYS A 13 18.89 -30.61 8.55
C LYS A 13 19.66 -29.52 7.78
N GLU A 14 19.17 -29.21 6.59
CA GLU A 14 19.65 -28.07 5.81
C GLU A 14 19.13 -26.78 6.48
N ILE A 15 20.04 -25.95 6.99
CA ILE A 15 19.71 -24.64 7.54
C ILE A 15 19.90 -23.65 6.40
N THR A 16 18.79 -23.09 5.91
CA THR A 16 18.84 -22.03 4.90
C THR A 16 18.67 -20.69 5.61
N GLU A 17 19.66 -19.82 5.48
CA GLU A 17 19.60 -18.44 5.94
C GLU A 17 19.39 -17.50 4.75
N GLY A 18 18.39 -16.62 4.83
CA GLY A 18 18.11 -15.60 3.84
C GLY A 18 18.11 -14.22 4.47
N SER A 19 18.76 -13.25 3.83
CA SER A 19 18.70 -11.86 4.23
C SER A 19 18.25 -10.98 3.06
N TRP A 20 17.47 -9.95 3.36
CA TRP A 20 17.05 -8.95 2.39
C TRP A 20 17.14 -7.55 3.00
N ARG A 21 17.33 -6.54 2.15
CA ARG A 21 17.36 -5.14 2.56
C ARG A 21 16.48 -4.33 1.63
N LYS A 22 15.66 -3.48 2.24
CA LYS A 22 14.85 -2.47 1.59
C LYS A 22 15.13 -1.13 2.24
N GLU A 23 15.26 -0.08 1.43
CA GLU A 23 15.47 1.28 1.91
C GLU A 23 14.46 2.21 1.27
N ILE A 24 13.81 3.05 2.08
CA ILE A 24 12.90 4.09 1.64
C ILE A 24 13.33 5.40 2.29
N ASN A 25 13.69 6.37 1.47
CA ASN A 25 14.01 7.72 1.91
C ASN A 25 12.80 8.62 1.70
N SER A 26 12.32 9.23 2.78
CA SER A 26 11.09 10.00 2.79
C SER A 26 11.33 11.45 3.22
N LEU A 27 10.68 12.38 2.52
CA LEU A 27 10.56 13.78 2.92
C LEU A 27 9.08 14.14 2.93
N PHE A 28 8.60 14.76 4.01
CA PHE A 28 7.21 15.15 4.11
C PHE A 28 7.04 16.55 4.70
N GLY A 29 5.94 17.19 4.34
CA GLY A 29 5.49 18.44 4.91
C GLY A 29 3.97 18.43 5.08
N MET A 30 3.48 19.16 6.08
CA MET A 30 2.06 19.32 6.33
C MET A 30 1.74 20.77 6.73
N VAL A 31 0.57 21.23 6.33
CA VAL A 31 0.00 22.53 6.71
C VAL A 31 -1.41 22.32 7.19
N ASN A 32 -1.71 22.80 8.38
CA ASN A 32 -3.06 22.83 8.96
C ASN A 32 -3.50 24.27 9.08
N LEU A 33 -4.68 24.57 8.58
CA LEU A 33 -5.29 25.87 8.59
C LEU A 33 -6.63 25.79 9.33
N SER A 34 -6.90 26.79 10.17
CA SER A 34 -8.20 26.95 10.81
C SER A 34 -8.69 28.39 10.67
N TRP A 35 -9.98 28.57 10.48
CA TRP A 35 -10.59 29.88 10.39
C TRP A 35 -11.84 29.93 11.24
N LYS A 36 -11.80 30.80 12.26
CA LYS A 36 -12.92 31.13 13.18
C LYS A 36 -13.57 29.89 13.82
N ASP A 37 -12.81 28.82 14.05
CA ASP A 37 -13.31 27.54 14.55
C ASP A 37 -14.46 26.90 13.71
N LEU A 38 -14.67 27.46 12.50
CA LEU A 38 -15.69 27.02 11.55
C LEU A 38 -15.14 26.10 10.47
N LEU A 39 -14.00 26.51 9.90
CA LEU A 39 -13.36 25.83 8.78
C LEU A 39 -11.99 25.32 9.18
N TYR A 40 -11.72 24.10 8.85
CA TYR A 40 -10.42 23.48 9.00
C TYR A 40 -10.00 22.87 7.67
N ALA A 41 -8.74 23.06 7.31
CA ALA A 41 -8.16 22.46 6.13
C ALA A 41 -6.77 21.91 6.47
N ASP A 42 -6.47 20.75 5.97
CA ASP A 42 -5.18 20.10 6.07
C ASP A 42 -4.68 19.73 4.68
N VAL A 43 -3.41 19.99 4.45
CA VAL A 43 -2.72 19.62 3.21
C VAL A 43 -1.43 18.92 3.59
N THR A 44 -1.20 17.74 3.03
CA THR A 44 0.06 17.04 3.22
C THR A 44 0.68 16.68 1.88
N LEU A 45 2.00 16.68 1.85
CA LEU A 45 2.78 16.17 0.74
C LEU A 45 3.93 15.34 1.28
N ARG A 46 4.03 14.11 0.83
CA ARG A 46 5.16 13.24 1.10
C ARG A 46 5.80 12.79 -0.21
N ARG A 47 7.12 12.84 -0.27
CA ARG A 47 7.95 12.32 -1.34
C ARG A 47 8.72 11.13 -0.81
N ASP A 48 8.58 9.98 -1.46
CA ASP A 48 9.33 8.77 -1.13
C ASP A 48 10.24 8.38 -2.28
N GLN A 49 11.39 7.81 -1.94
CA GLN A 49 12.31 7.18 -2.86
C GLN A 49 12.62 5.77 -2.37
N SER A 50 12.25 4.75 -3.15
CA SER A 50 12.41 3.35 -2.79
C SER A 50 13.55 2.68 -3.56
N SER A 51 14.32 1.85 -2.85
CA SER A 51 15.39 1.03 -3.45
C SER A 51 14.87 -0.16 -4.26
N THR A 52 13.58 -0.49 -4.15
CA THR A 52 12.97 -1.65 -4.83
C THR A 52 12.38 -1.33 -6.19
N LEU A 53 12.44 -0.06 -6.60
CA LEU A 53 11.97 0.41 -7.90
C LEU A 53 13.13 0.83 -8.81
N PRO A 54 12.94 0.78 -10.15
CA PRO A 54 13.95 1.23 -11.10
C PRO A 54 14.30 2.70 -10.87
N VAL A 55 15.55 3.08 -11.09
CA VAL A 55 16.07 4.46 -10.86
C VAL A 55 15.18 5.53 -11.51
N ASN A 56 14.63 5.25 -12.68
CA ASN A 56 13.76 6.19 -13.41
C ASN A 56 12.35 6.32 -12.82
N ASN A 57 11.92 5.39 -11.93
CA ASN A 57 10.58 5.33 -11.37
C ASN A 57 10.59 5.14 -9.84
N ASN A 58 11.72 5.34 -9.18
CA ASN A 58 11.87 5.07 -7.74
C ASN A 58 11.37 6.20 -6.84
N VAL A 59 11.01 7.35 -7.42
CA VAL A 59 10.47 8.50 -6.69
C VAL A 59 8.99 8.62 -6.94
N TYR A 60 8.22 8.76 -5.88
CA TYR A 60 6.77 8.94 -5.96
C TYR A 60 6.27 9.87 -4.86
N PHE A 61 5.08 10.44 -5.07
CA PHE A 61 4.50 11.46 -4.22
C PHE A 61 3.17 11.00 -3.67
N TYR A 62 2.89 11.39 -2.44
CA TYR A 62 1.65 11.16 -1.70
C TYR A 62 1.04 12.50 -1.28
N PRO A 63 0.31 13.18 -2.14
CA PRO A 63 -0.46 14.34 -1.75
C PRO A 63 -1.73 13.92 -1.01
N SER A 64 -2.15 14.72 -0.04
CA SER A 64 -3.49 14.66 0.52
C SER A 64 -4.02 16.05 0.83
N VAL A 65 -5.32 16.19 0.77
CA VAL A 65 -6.04 17.37 1.18
C VAL A 65 -7.31 16.95 1.91
N GLY A 66 -7.53 17.53 3.07
CA GLY A 66 -8.73 17.36 3.88
C GLY A 66 -9.33 18.70 4.23
N GLY A 67 -10.64 18.70 4.46
CA GLY A 67 -11.33 19.85 4.96
C GLY A 67 -12.54 19.46 5.80
N SER A 68 -12.83 20.29 6.80
CA SER A 68 -14.05 20.13 7.59
C SER A 68 -14.70 21.47 7.88
N PHE A 69 -16.04 21.45 7.96
CA PHE A 69 -16.86 22.61 8.19
C PHE A 69 -17.84 22.34 9.33
N LEU A 70 -17.67 23.08 10.44
CA LEU A 70 -18.53 23.01 11.60
C LEU A 70 -19.75 23.92 11.42
N PHE A 71 -20.72 23.49 10.66
CA PHE A 71 -21.90 24.31 10.35
C PHE A 71 -22.80 24.53 11.58
N SER A 72 -22.71 23.71 12.63
CA SER A 72 -23.43 23.93 13.88
C SER A 72 -23.09 25.25 14.56
N GLU A 73 -21.85 25.74 14.38
CA GLU A 73 -21.43 27.04 14.95
C GLU A 73 -22.14 28.25 14.32
N LEU A 74 -22.72 28.10 13.12
CA LEU A 74 -23.50 29.12 12.45
C LEU A 74 -24.99 29.12 12.87
N ILE A 75 -25.43 28.07 13.53
CA ILE A 75 -26.82 27.89 13.94
C ILE A 75 -26.93 28.30 15.40
N LYS A 76 -28.00 29.04 15.74
CA LYS A 76 -28.27 29.34 17.15
C LYS A 76 -28.38 28.05 17.95
N PRO A 77 -27.89 28.03 19.20
CA PRO A 77 -28.01 26.86 20.07
C PRO A 77 -29.41 26.26 20.02
N ASN A 78 -29.49 25.01 19.66
CA ASN A 78 -30.76 24.30 19.44
C ASN A 78 -30.68 22.95 20.20
N PRO A 79 -31.66 22.65 21.06
CA PRO A 79 -31.70 21.41 21.81
C PRO A 79 -31.79 20.15 20.94
N ILE A 80 -32.22 20.30 19.67
CA ILE A 80 -32.35 19.18 18.74
C ILE A 80 -31.02 18.85 18.12
N LEU A 81 -30.38 19.81 17.44
CA LEU A 81 -29.06 19.62 16.82
C LEU A 81 -27.98 20.24 17.70
N SER A 82 -27.21 19.41 18.38
CA SER A 82 -26.16 19.84 19.31
C SER A 82 -24.78 20.01 18.63
N PHE A 83 -24.56 19.30 17.54
CA PHE A 83 -23.31 19.34 16.77
C PHE A 83 -23.54 18.93 15.32
N GLY A 84 -22.90 19.62 14.39
CA GLY A 84 -22.96 19.30 12.98
C GLY A 84 -21.64 19.67 12.27
N LYS A 85 -21.00 18.66 11.69
CA LYS A 85 -19.75 18.80 10.94
C LYS A 85 -19.86 18.08 9.59
N LEU A 86 -19.49 18.77 8.53
CA LEU A 86 -19.25 18.20 7.21
C LEU A 86 -17.76 18.00 7.02
N ARG A 87 -17.33 16.89 6.47
CA ARG A 87 -15.94 16.60 6.15
C ARG A 87 -15.81 16.08 4.73
N ALA A 88 -14.72 16.45 4.07
CA ALA A 88 -14.33 15.88 2.78
C ALA A 88 -12.82 15.74 2.72
N SER A 89 -12.34 14.65 2.14
CA SER A 89 -10.90 14.43 1.97
C SER A 89 -10.60 13.72 0.66
N TRP A 90 -9.43 13.98 0.16
CA TRP A 90 -8.83 13.26 -0.95
C TRP A 90 -7.37 12.97 -0.62
N ALA A 91 -6.93 11.75 -0.92
CA ALA A 91 -5.55 11.34 -0.72
C ALA A 91 -5.10 10.42 -1.85
N GLN A 92 -3.83 10.53 -2.22
CA GLN A 92 -3.15 9.57 -3.07
C GLN A 92 -2.07 8.86 -2.26
N VAL A 93 -2.09 7.53 -2.27
CA VAL A 93 -1.03 6.70 -1.71
C VAL A 93 -0.44 5.80 -2.78
N GLY A 94 0.80 5.38 -2.62
CA GLY A 94 1.44 4.45 -3.53
C GLY A 94 2.04 3.29 -2.75
N SER A 95 2.36 2.21 -3.46
CA SER A 95 3.08 1.06 -2.93
C SER A 95 4.16 0.66 -3.91
N ASP A 96 5.33 0.36 -3.39
CA ASP A 96 6.47 -0.12 -4.16
C ASP A 96 6.47 -1.66 -4.28
N ALA A 97 7.51 -2.19 -4.94
CA ALA A 97 7.70 -3.62 -5.12
C ALA A 97 8.42 -4.26 -3.95
N ASP A 98 8.39 -5.58 -3.88
CA ASP A 98 9.25 -6.36 -3.02
C ASP A 98 10.72 -6.31 -3.51
N PRO A 99 11.70 -6.57 -2.63
CA PRO A 99 13.10 -6.65 -3.01
C PRO A 99 13.36 -7.70 -4.10
N PHE A 100 14.36 -7.44 -4.94
CA PHE A 100 14.88 -8.36 -5.97
C PHE A 100 13.91 -8.70 -7.13
N MET A 101 12.88 -7.88 -7.36
CA MET A 101 11.92 -8.11 -8.45
C MET A 101 12.37 -7.52 -9.80
N LEU A 102 13.42 -6.69 -9.83
CA LEU A 102 13.82 -5.93 -11.03
C LEU A 102 14.77 -6.69 -11.94
N ASP A 103 15.49 -7.69 -11.41
CA ASP A 103 16.54 -8.39 -12.12
C ASP A 103 16.36 -9.91 -12.04
N LEU A 104 16.97 -10.59 -13.01
CA LEU A 104 17.07 -12.05 -12.99
C LEU A 104 18.13 -12.47 -11.98
N ASN A 105 17.79 -13.41 -11.13
CA ASN A 105 18.69 -13.96 -10.12
C ASN A 105 19.31 -15.29 -10.61
N TYR A 106 20.57 -15.51 -10.25
CA TYR A 106 21.23 -16.79 -10.42
C TYR A 106 20.97 -17.66 -9.19
N ILE A 107 20.54 -18.89 -9.43
CA ILE A 107 20.45 -19.91 -8.40
C ILE A 107 21.69 -20.78 -8.49
N MET A 108 22.52 -20.76 -7.44
CA MET A 108 23.68 -21.62 -7.33
C MET A 108 23.24 -23.03 -6.91
N THR A 109 23.74 -24.04 -7.57
CA THR A 109 23.43 -25.44 -7.22
C THR A 109 24.57 -26.00 -6.35
N ALA A 110 24.20 -26.98 -5.52
CA ALA A 110 25.21 -27.76 -4.76
C ALA A 110 26.07 -28.66 -5.68
N LYS A 111 25.70 -28.80 -6.96
CA LYS A 111 26.46 -29.56 -7.94
C LYS A 111 27.64 -28.75 -8.45
N THR A 112 28.79 -29.42 -8.58
CA THR A 112 29.99 -28.85 -9.14
C THR A 112 30.39 -29.59 -10.41
N PHE A 113 31.03 -28.88 -11.33
CA PHE A 113 31.69 -29.49 -12.48
C PHE A 113 33.20 -29.26 -12.32
N GLY A 114 33.91 -30.31 -11.92
CA GLY A 114 35.29 -30.19 -11.45
C GLY A 114 35.36 -29.32 -10.20
N ASN A 115 36.16 -28.25 -10.25
CA ASN A 115 36.31 -27.27 -9.16
C ASN A 115 35.39 -26.05 -9.31
N TYR A 116 34.44 -26.07 -10.28
CA TYR A 116 33.57 -24.92 -10.55
C TYR A 116 32.17 -25.17 -9.97
N SER A 117 31.64 -24.19 -9.26
CA SER A 117 30.24 -24.18 -8.86
C SER A 117 29.35 -23.98 -10.08
N THR A 118 28.25 -24.73 -10.15
CA THR A 118 27.26 -24.59 -11.22
C THR A 118 26.06 -23.82 -10.73
N GLY A 119 25.41 -23.10 -11.63
CA GLY A 119 24.19 -22.36 -11.35
C GLY A 119 23.36 -22.17 -12.61
N TYR A 120 22.15 -21.70 -12.45
CA TYR A 120 21.26 -21.38 -13.55
C TYR A 120 20.49 -20.09 -13.27
N ILE A 121 20.00 -19.44 -14.33
CA ILE A 121 19.14 -18.26 -14.21
C ILE A 121 17.75 -18.73 -13.80
N SER A 122 17.20 -18.11 -12.75
CA SER A 122 15.81 -18.36 -12.37
C SER A 122 14.87 -17.89 -13.50
N THR A 123 14.13 -18.82 -14.08
CA THR A 123 13.17 -18.56 -15.16
C THR A 123 11.73 -18.46 -14.65
N GLY A 124 11.51 -18.30 -13.35
CA GLY A 124 10.16 -18.23 -12.77
C GLY A 124 9.39 -17.01 -13.27
N THR A 125 10.02 -15.85 -13.25
CA THR A 125 9.36 -14.57 -13.59
C THR A 125 10.28 -13.70 -14.47
N ILE A 126 9.75 -13.16 -15.55
CA ILE A 126 10.42 -12.09 -16.33
C ILE A 126 10.30 -10.79 -15.53
N PRO A 127 11.42 -10.18 -15.12
CA PRO A 127 11.39 -8.90 -14.42
C PRO A 127 10.96 -7.77 -15.32
N ASN A 128 10.54 -6.65 -14.73
CA ASN A 128 10.17 -5.44 -15.45
C ASN A 128 11.12 -4.29 -15.07
N LYS A 129 11.97 -3.87 -16.00
CA LYS A 129 12.91 -2.76 -15.82
C LYS A 129 12.23 -1.38 -15.75
N ASP A 130 10.98 -1.28 -16.21
CA ASP A 130 10.18 -0.05 -16.21
C ASP A 130 9.07 -0.09 -15.16
N LEU A 131 9.23 -0.93 -14.13
CA LEU A 131 8.26 -1.08 -13.07
C LEU A 131 7.96 0.27 -12.40
N LYS A 132 6.68 0.54 -12.22
CA LYS A 132 6.17 1.76 -11.56
C LYS A 132 5.55 1.40 -10.22
N PRO A 133 5.52 2.34 -9.26
CA PRO A 133 4.75 2.14 -8.05
C PRO A 133 3.26 2.02 -8.38
N SER A 134 2.54 1.19 -7.66
CA SER A 134 1.08 1.21 -7.68
C SER A 134 0.56 2.49 -7.02
N LYS A 135 -0.64 2.93 -7.41
CA LYS A 135 -1.26 4.15 -6.86
C LYS A 135 -2.70 3.87 -6.49
N THR A 136 -3.08 4.36 -5.33
CA THR A 136 -4.47 4.36 -4.86
C THR A 136 -4.89 5.79 -4.59
N ASN A 137 -5.95 6.23 -5.26
CA ASN A 137 -6.62 7.49 -5.01
C ASN A 137 -7.85 7.21 -4.18
N SER A 138 -7.99 7.89 -3.05
CA SER A 138 -9.13 7.78 -2.14
C SER A 138 -9.84 9.12 -2.05
N PHE A 139 -11.16 9.09 -2.12
CA PHE A 139 -12.03 10.23 -1.86
C PHE A 139 -13.05 9.83 -0.80
N GLU A 140 -13.25 10.70 0.17
CA GLU A 140 -14.21 10.50 1.25
C GLU A 140 -15.00 11.79 1.48
N ILE A 141 -16.30 11.65 1.73
CA ILE A 141 -17.17 12.71 2.22
C ILE A 141 -18.02 12.16 3.35
N GLY A 142 -18.12 12.92 4.42
CA GLY A 142 -18.86 12.47 5.59
C GLY A 142 -19.55 13.61 6.32
N VAL A 143 -20.55 13.27 7.11
CA VAL A 143 -21.24 14.17 8.00
C VAL A 143 -21.35 13.56 9.39
N ASP A 144 -20.95 14.34 10.39
CA ASP A 144 -21.09 14.01 11.81
C ASP A 144 -22.20 14.87 12.40
N LEU A 145 -23.20 14.25 12.97
CA LEU A 145 -24.34 14.92 13.62
C LEU A 145 -24.48 14.42 15.05
N LYS A 146 -24.76 15.33 15.98
CA LYS A 146 -25.17 14.96 17.33
C LYS A 146 -26.44 15.68 17.71
N PHE A 147 -27.36 14.94 18.32
CA PHE A 147 -28.68 15.39 18.68
C PHE A 147 -28.94 15.27 20.18
N LEU A 148 -29.95 16.02 20.66
CA LEU A 148 -30.50 15.92 22.02
C LEU A 148 -29.41 16.06 23.11
N ASN A 149 -28.63 17.16 23.05
CA ASN A 149 -27.50 17.42 23.96
C ASN A 149 -26.46 16.28 23.93
N ASN A 150 -26.08 15.86 22.71
CA ASN A 150 -25.10 14.82 22.41
C ASN A 150 -25.50 13.39 22.86
N ARG A 151 -26.78 13.13 23.08
CA ARG A 151 -27.26 11.78 23.46
C ARG A 151 -27.33 10.83 22.27
N ILE A 152 -27.55 11.34 21.08
CA ILE A 152 -27.60 10.56 19.84
C ILE A 152 -26.55 11.11 18.89
N GLY A 153 -25.65 10.29 18.43
CA GLY A 153 -24.66 10.60 17.43
C GLY A 153 -24.89 9.79 16.15
N LEU A 154 -24.85 10.43 15.00
CA LEU A 154 -24.92 9.83 13.68
C LEU A 154 -23.67 10.24 12.89
N ASP A 155 -22.91 9.27 12.42
CA ASP A 155 -21.85 9.44 11.45
C ASP A 155 -22.25 8.75 10.16
N PHE A 156 -22.18 9.48 9.06
CA PHE A 156 -22.42 8.97 7.72
C PHE A 156 -21.21 9.29 6.86
N THR A 157 -20.63 8.30 6.22
CA THR A 157 -19.48 8.46 5.33
C THR A 157 -19.70 7.70 4.02
N TYR A 158 -19.47 8.37 2.91
CA TYR A 158 -19.30 7.77 1.59
C TYR A 158 -17.81 7.80 1.23
N TYR A 159 -17.28 6.68 0.73
CA TYR A 159 -15.92 6.59 0.24
C TYR A 159 -15.86 5.96 -1.15
N LYS A 160 -14.82 6.35 -1.88
CA LYS A 160 -14.46 5.78 -3.17
C LYS A 160 -12.94 5.69 -3.28
N GLN A 161 -12.44 4.48 -3.55
CA GLN A 161 -11.01 4.21 -3.78
C GLN A 161 -10.81 3.64 -5.17
N ASN A 162 -9.79 4.13 -5.86
CA ASN A 162 -9.38 3.62 -7.16
C ASN A 162 -7.88 3.32 -7.11
N SER A 163 -7.54 2.03 -7.23
CA SER A 163 -6.16 1.54 -7.25
C SER A 163 -5.78 1.13 -8.66
N ASN A 164 -4.72 1.72 -9.19
CA ASN A 164 -4.22 1.47 -10.54
C ASN A 164 -2.71 1.18 -10.55
N ASN A 165 -2.19 0.71 -11.69
CA ASN A 165 -0.80 0.26 -11.82
C ASN A 165 -0.44 -0.84 -10.81
N GLN A 166 -1.34 -1.76 -10.51
CA GLN A 166 -1.05 -2.88 -9.61
C GLN A 166 0.16 -3.66 -10.10
N ILE A 167 1.09 -3.95 -9.18
CA ILE A 167 2.25 -4.78 -9.48
C ILE A 167 1.80 -6.24 -9.37
N MET A 168 1.81 -6.97 -10.48
CA MET A 168 1.33 -8.34 -10.53
C MET A 168 2.12 -9.22 -11.49
N ASN A 169 2.12 -10.51 -11.20
CA ASN A 169 2.66 -11.53 -12.08
C ASN A 169 1.55 -12.04 -13.00
N VAL A 170 1.78 -11.98 -14.30
CA VAL A 170 0.86 -12.50 -15.32
C VAL A 170 1.52 -13.70 -16.00
N ALA A 171 0.75 -14.78 -16.18
CA ALA A 171 1.21 -15.98 -16.87
C ALA A 171 1.67 -15.64 -18.30
N THR A 172 2.77 -16.25 -18.72
CA THR A 172 3.29 -16.14 -20.08
C THR A 172 3.19 -17.48 -20.83
N SER A 173 3.39 -17.44 -22.13
CA SER A 173 3.51 -18.68 -22.91
C SER A 173 4.73 -19.48 -22.47
N VAL A 174 4.57 -20.77 -22.26
CA VAL A 174 5.68 -21.70 -21.93
C VAL A 174 6.81 -21.69 -22.95
N THR A 175 6.52 -21.29 -24.19
CA THR A 175 7.52 -21.15 -25.25
C THR A 175 8.51 -20.03 -24.99
N SER A 176 8.19 -19.09 -24.09
CA SER A 176 9.10 -18.02 -23.65
C SER A 176 10.22 -18.53 -22.73
N GLY A 177 10.09 -19.74 -22.18
CA GLY A 177 10.98 -20.29 -21.17
C GLY A 177 10.72 -19.75 -19.76
N TYR A 178 9.68 -18.92 -19.56
CA TYR A 178 9.31 -18.33 -18.28
C TYR A 178 7.87 -18.67 -17.91
N GLY A 179 7.60 -18.79 -16.59
CA GLY A 179 6.24 -19.05 -16.10
C GLY A 179 5.36 -17.81 -16.07
N THR A 180 5.93 -16.69 -15.64
CA THR A 180 5.20 -15.41 -15.47
C THR A 180 6.03 -14.21 -15.92
N LYS A 181 5.37 -13.07 -16.05
CA LYS A 181 5.98 -11.75 -16.28
C LYS A 181 5.45 -10.75 -15.28
N LEU A 182 6.35 -9.96 -14.69
CA LEU A 182 6.01 -8.87 -13.80
C LEU A 182 5.57 -7.65 -14.60
N ILE A 183 4.38 -7.13 -14.33
CA ILE A 183 3.85 -5.95 -15.01
C ILE A 183 3.12 -5.03 -14.04
N ASN A 184 2.97 -3.76 -14.45
CA ASN A 184 1.96 -2.88 -13.86
C ASN A 184 0.69 -3.02 -14.68
N ALA A 185 -0.37 -3.56 -14.09
CA ALA A 185 -1.65 -3.73 -14.75
C ALA A 185 -2.79 -3.68 -13.73
N GLY A 186 -4.00 -3.63 -14.25
CA GLY A 186 -5.21 -3.68 -13.46
C GLY A 186 -5.60 -2.33 -12.85
N GLU A 187 -6.89 -2.21 -12.69
CA GLU A 187 -7.57 -1.15 -11.99
C GLU A 187 -8.60 -1.79 -11.07
N ILE A 188 -8.61 -1.38 -9.81
CA ILE A 188 -9.54 -1.87 -8.82
C ILE A 188 -10.26 -0.67 -8.24
N GLU A 189 -11.57 -0.64 -8.38
CA GLU A 189 -12.43 0.35 -7.75
C GLU A 189 -13.16 -0.27 -6.57
N ASN A 190 -13.14 0.43 -5.44
CA ASN A 190 -13.89 0.09 -4.24
C ASN A 190 -14.65 1.33 -3.78
N SER A 191 -15.94 1.21 -3.54
CA SER A 191 -16.76 2.30 -3.03
C SER A 191 -17.81 1.76 -2.07
N GLY A 192 -18.19 2.57 -1.09
CA GLY A 192 -19.17 2.15 -0.11
C GLY A 192 -19.68 3.29 0.74
N VAL A 193 -20.61 2.92 1.62
CA VAL A 193 -21.24 3.80 2.60
C VAL A 193 -21.05 3.18 3.98
N GLU A 194 -20.65 3.99 4.93
CA GLU A 194 -20.56 3.62 6.34
C GLU A 194 -21.51 4.47 7.16
N ILE A 195 -22.24 3.84 8.06
CA ILE A 195 -23.18 4.52 8.96
C ILE A 195 -22.90 4.02 10.37
N ALA A 196 -22.62 4.94 11.29
CA ALA A 196 -22.47 4.63 12.71
C ALA A 196 -23.52 5.42 13.52
N LEU A 197 -24.22 4.73 14.41
CA LEU A 197 -25.17 5.31 15.34
C LEU A 197 -24.68 5.06 16.77
N ASN A 198 -24.55 6.12 17.53
CA ASN A 198 -24.12 6.10 18.93
C ASN A 198 -25.22 6.68 19.82
N THR A 199 -25.48 6.06 20.97
CA THR A 199 -26.51 6.50 21.93
C THR A 199 -25.95 6.58 23.34
#